data_8de6ceab0a014bb9c488bab87f591214
#
_entry.id   8de6ceab0a014bb9c488bab87f591214
#
_cell.length_a   1.000
_cell.length_b   1.000
_cell.length_c   1.000
_cell.angle_alpha   90.00
_cell.angle_beta   90.00
_cell.angle_gamma   90.00
#
_symmetry.space_group_name_H-M   'P 1'
#
loop_
_entity.id
_entity.type
_entity.pdbx_description
1 polymer ?
#
loop_
_entity_poly.entity_id
_entity_poly.type
_entity_poly.pdbx_seq_one_letter_code
_entity_poly.pdbx_strand_id
1 'polypeptide(L)'
;KGACPLKEEITEGGFDLMIMRELTGGLYFGERKTEEVDGVMTAFDSLTYNENEIRRIAKRAFDIAMKRRKKVTSVDKANVLDSSRLWRKVVEEVAKDYPEVTLEHMLVDNSAMQLVKDPKQFDVILTENMFGDILSDEASMITGSIGMLASASLNETKFGLYEPSGGSAPDIAGKDIANPLATILS
;
A
#
# COMPACT_ATOMS: atom_id res chain seq x y z
N LYS A 1 -2.16 21.44 -6.88
CA LYS A 1 -3.05 22.01 -5.84
C LYS A 1 -4.54 22.05 -6.28
N GLY A 2 -4.88 22.34 -7.53
CA GLY A 2 -6.28 22.53 -7.96
C GLY A 2 -7.14 21.25 -8.07
N ALA A 3 -6.53 20.06 -8.00
CA ALA A 3 -7.25 18.78 -8.12
C ALA A 3 -7.42 18.04 -6.77
N CYS A 4 -6.69 18.45 -5.73
CA CYS A 4 -6.76 17.82 -4.41
C CYS A 4 -8.08 18.16 -3.70
N PRO A 5 -8.84 17.16 -3.23
CA PRO A 5 -10.14 17.39 -2.57
C PRO A 5 -10.01 17.84 -1.10
N LEU A 6 -8.82 17.75 -0.52
CA LEU A 6 -8.58 18.14 0.87
C LEU A 6 -8.55 19.65 1.03
N LYS A 7 -8.87 20.10 2.25
CA LYS A 7 -8.77 21.51 2.62
C LYS A 7 -7.36 22.05 2.41
N GLU A 8 -7.25 23.31 2.02
CA GLU A 8 -5.96 23.94 1.70
C GLU A 8 -4.99 23.93 2.90
N GLU A 9 -5.48 24.13 4.11
CA GLU A 9 -4.70 24.05 5.35
C GLU A 9 -3.99 22.70 5.58
N ILE A 10 -4.61 21.59 5.10
CA ILE A 10 -4.02 20.24 5.17
C ILE A 10 -2.91 20.07 4.13
N THR A 11 -3.08 20.67 2.96
CA THR A 11 -2.22 20.48 1.79
C THR A 11 -1.18 21.60 1.60
N GLU A 12 -1.18 22.61 2.47
CA GLU A 12 -0.19 23.69 2.44
C GLU A 12 1.24 23.14 2.49
N GLY A 13 2.09 23.59 1.56
CA GLY A 13 3.45 23.07 1.41
C GLY A 13 3.58 21.77 0.61
N GLY A 14 2.44 21.14 0.28
CA GLY A 14 2.42 19.85 -0.42
C GLY A 14 2.71 18.66 0.50
N PHE A 15 2.60 17.45 -0.05
CA PHE A 15 3.00 16.21 0.61
C PHE A 15 3.56 15.25 -0.44
N ASP A 16 4.45 14.37 0.00
CA ASP A 16 5.09 13.34 -0.81
C ASP A 16 5.17 12.07 0.06
N LEU A 17 4.45 11.03 -0.34
CA LEU A 17 4.44 9.75 0.34
C LEU A 17 4.60 8.61 -0.67
N MET A 18 5.17 7.50 -0.21
CA MET A 18 5.37 6.28 -0.98
C MET A 18 4.63 5.14 -0.31
N ILE A 19 3.86 4.37 -1.06
CA ILE A 19 3.23 3.14 -0.55
C ILE A 19 4.00 1.93 -1.09
N MET A 20 4.54 1.14 -0.16
CA MET A 20 5.23 -0.12 -0.42
C MET A 20 4.27 -1.26 -0.08
N ARG A 21 3.59 -1.78 -1.11
CA ARG A 21 2.62 -2.85 -1.04
C ARG A 21 3.29 -4.19 -1.34
N GLU A 22 3.13 -5.19 -0.48
CA GLU A 22 3.46 -6.58 -0.80
C GLU A 22 2.45 -7.09 -1.84
N LEU A 23 2.92 -7.77 -2.91
CA LEU A 23 2.10 -8.11 -4.07
C LEU A 23 1.92 -9.61 -4.30
N THR A 24 2.61 -10.47 -3.56
CA THR A 24 2.73 -11.90 -3.91
C THR A 24 2.07 -12.84 -2.91
N GLY A 25 1.54 -12.32 -1.82
CA GLY A 25 0.92 -13.07 -0.74
C GLY A 25 -0.43 -12.52 -0.32
N GLY A 26 -0.87 -12.96 0.86
CA GLY A 26 -2.07 -12.48 1.51
C GLY A 26 -3.36 -13.06 0.96
N LEU A 27 -4.44 -12.32 1.16
CA LEU A 27 -5.80 -12.74 0.81
C LEU A 27 -5.97 -13.02 -0.69
N TYR A 28 -5.26 -12.29 -1.56
CA TYR A 28 -5.36 -12.42 -3.02
C TYR A 28 -4.91 -13.79 -3.54
N PHE A 29 -4.04 -14.47 -2.82
CA PHE A 29 -3.45 -15.76 -3.20
C PHE A 29 -3.80 -16.90 -2.23
N GLY A 30 -4.62 -16.61 -1.22
CA GLY A 30 -5.07 -17.58 -0.24
C GLY A 30 -6.08 -18.59 -0.78
N GLU A 31 -6.29 -19.65 -0.02
CA GLU A 31 -7.34 -20.63 -0.29
C GLU A 31 -8.72 -19.97 -0.20
N ARG A 32 -9.58 -20.31 -1.14
CA ARG A 32 -10.97 -19.84 -1.21
C ARG A 32 -11.89 -21.00 -1.46
N LYS A 33 -12.99 -21.06 -0.75
CA LYS A 33 -14.06 -21.99 -1.05
C LYS A 33 -15.43 -21.46 -0.61
N THR A 34 -16.45 -21.92 -1.31
CA THR A 34 -17.84 -21.76 -0.90
C THR A 34 -18.47 -23.14 -0.88
N GLU A 35 -19.00 -23.55 0.24
CA GLU A 35 -19.60 -24.87 0.44
C GLU A 35 -20.82 -24.77 1.36
N GLU A 36 -21.65 -25.82 1.31
CA GLU A 36 -22.75 -25.95 2.26
C GLU A 36 -22.24 -26.61 3.55
N VAL A 37 -22.40 -25.95 4.68
CA VAL A 37 -22.06 -26.45 6.01
C VAL A 37 -23.34 -26.45 6.84
N ASP A 38 -23.76 -27.59 7.32
CA ASP A 38 -24.99 -27.77 8.13
C ASP A 38 -26.26 -27.16 7.47
N GLY A 39 -26.37 -27.27 6.14
CA GLY A 39 -27.48 -26.73 5.37
C GLY A 39 -27.43 -25.24 5.08
N VAL A 40 -26.28 -24.55 5.39
CA VAL A 40 -26.08 -23.14 5.18
C VAL A 40 -24.90 -22.91 4.23
N MET A 41 -25.09 -22.10 3.18
CA MET A 41 -24.01 -21.71 2.29
C MET A 41 -22.98 -20.87 3.04
N THR A 42 -21.73 -21.34 3.09
CA THR A 42 -20.63 -20.73 3.84
C THR A 42 -19.46 -20.47 2.90
N ALA A 43 -18.94 -19.25 2.91
CA ALA A 43 -17.74 -18.88 2.17
C ALA A 43 -16.55 -18.70 3.11
N PHE A 44 -15.38 -19.13 2.65
CA PHE A 44 -14.10 -19.05 3.38
C PHE A 44 -13.01 -18.49 2.47
N ASP A 45 -12.27 -17.51 2.99
CA ASP A 45 -11.05 -16.98 2.39
C ASP A 45 -9.92 -16.98 3.41
N SER A 46 -8.72 -17.43 3.03
CA SER A 46 -7.55 -17.44 3.90
C SER A 46 -6.59 -16.30 3.60
N LEU A 47 -6.10 -15.66 4.65
CA LEU A 47 -5.04 -14.66 4.58
C LEU A 47 -3.79 -15.23 5.23
N THR A 48 -2.75 -15.48 4.43
CA THR A 48 -1.50 -16.08 4.89
C THR A 48 -0.30 -15.26 4.48
N TYR A 49 0.66 -15.14 5.40
CA TYR A 49 2.00 -14.58 5.16
C TYR A 49 3.05 -15.41 5.87
N ASN A 50 4.20 -15.58 5.23
CA ASN A 50 5.39 -16.14 5.87
C ASN A 50 6.45 -15.05 6.11
N GLU A 51 7.43 -15.36 6.97
CA GLU A 51 8.48 -14.41 7.35
C GLU A 51 9.32 -13.91 6.15
N ASN A 52 9.52 -14.74 5.12
CA ASN A 52 10.34 -14.37 3.96
C ASN A 52 9.66 -13.32 3.10
N GLU A 53 8.35 -13.46 2.88
CA GLU A 53 7.55 -12.47 2.15
C GLU A 53 7.57 -11.12 2.85
N ILE A 54 7.34 -11.12 4.16
CA ILE A 54 7.35 -9.90 4.97
C ILE A 54 8.73 -9.25 4.98
N ARG A 55 9.78 -10.05 5.21
CA ARG A 55 11.17 -9.57 5.27
C ARG A 55 11.62 -8.94 3.96
N ARG A 56 11.23 -9.54 2.84
CA ARG A 56 11.54 -9.04 1.49
C ARG A 56 11.01 -7.63 1.29
N ILE A 57 9.72 -7.42 1.51
CA ILE A 57 9.12 -6.10 1.28
C ILE A 57 9.54 -5.08 2.35
N ALA A 58 9.74 -5.51 3.61
CA ALA A 58 10.22 -4.65 4.67
C ALA A 58 11.61 -4.07 4.33
N LYS A 59 12.57 -4.91 3.94
CA LYS A 59 13.90 -4.43 3.51
C LYS A 59 13.80 -3.38 2.41
N ARG A 60 12.95 -3.60 1.39
CA ARG A 60 12.73 -2.61 0.32
C ARG A 60 12.17 -1.29 0.84
N ALA A 61 11.21 -1.35 1.76
CA ALA A 61 10.65 -0.15 2.36
C ALA A 61 11.69 0.64 3.16
N PHE A 62 12.51 -0.03 3.94
CA PHE A 62 13.60 0.62 4.69
C PHE A 62 14.70 1.18 3.79
N ASP A 63 15.10 0.45 2.72
CA ASP A 63 16.08 0.94 1.73
C ASP A 63 15.59 2.22 1.04
N ILE A 64 14.30 2.30 0.73
CA ILE A 64 13.69 3.50 0.16
C ILE A 64 13.62 4.62 1.20
N ALA A 65 13.20 4.33 2.42
CA ALA A 65 13.14 5.32 3.50
C ALA A 65 14.50 5.96 3.78
N MET A 66 15.61 5.20 3.69
CA MET A 66 16.98 5.72 3.81
C MET A 66 17.32 6.81 2.79
N LYS A 67 16.67 6.78 1.62
CA LYS A 67 16.85 7.78 0.54
C LYS A 67 15.83 8.92 0.61
N ARG A 68 14.88 8.85 1.54
CA ARG A 68 13.80 9.81 1.76
C ARG A 68 13.92 10.45 3.15
N ARG A 69 12.79 10.65 3.83
CA ARG A 69 12.75 11.30 5.15
C ARG A 69 13.02 10.38 6.34
N LYS A 70 13.47 9.15 6.06
CA LYS A 70 13.86 8.15 7.07
C LYS A 70 12.74 7.78 8.05
N LYS A 71 11.53 7.64 7.54
CA LYS A 71 10.37 7.20 8.31
C LYS A 71 9.62 6.08 7.58
N VAL A 72 9.35 4.99 8.28
CA VAL A 72 8.48 3.89 7.83
C VAL A 72 7.28 3.80 8.76
N THR A 73 6.08 3.91 8.20
CA THR A 73 4.83 3.60 8.88
C THR A 73 4.36 2.24 8.42
N SER A 74 4.55 1.22 9.26
CA SER A 74 4.08 -0.15 8.99
C SER A 74 2.61 -0.26 9.36
N VAL A 75 1.78 -0.56 8.34
CA VAL A 75 0.33 -0.63 8.49
C VAL A 75 -0.11 -2.09 8.57
N ASP A 76 -0.91 -2.40 9.58
CA ASP A 76 -1.36 -3.74 9.91
C ASP A 76 -2.75 -3.75 10.59
N LYS A 77 -3.24 -4.94 10.94
CA LYS A 77 -4.44 -5.16 11.78
C LYS A 77 -4.11 -6.11 12.94
N ALA A 78 -3.00 -5.87 13.64
CA ALA A 78 -2.46 -6.75 14.68
C ALA A 78 -3.39 -6.94 15.89
N ASN A 79 -4.35 -6.04 16.10
CA ASN A 79 -5.38 -6.20 17.12
C ASN A 79 -6.40 -7.32 16.78
N VAL A 80 -6.43 -7.80 15.53
CA VAL A 80 -7.37 -8.85 15.07
C VAL A 80 -6.63 -10.05 14.48
N LEU A 81 -5.64 -9.83 13.57
CA LEU A 81 -5.08 -10.85 12.70
C LEU A 81 -3.73 -11.39 13.20
N ASP A 82 -3.57 -12.73 13.21
CA ASP A 82 -2.29 -13.37 13.50
C ASP A 82 -1.23 -13.06 12.43
N SER A 83 -1.61 -13.02 11.16
CA SER A 83 -0.73 -12.61 10.07
C SER A 83 -0.16 -11.21 10.28
N SER A 84 -0.96 -10.26 10.78
CA SER A 84 -0.52 -8.91 11.13
C SER A 84 0.38 -8.88 12.37
N ARG A 85 0.19 -9.77 13.34
CA ARG A 85 1.10 -9.92 14.49
C ARG A 85 2.48 -10.44 14.06
N LEU A 86 2.51 -11.43 13.16
CA LEU A 86 3.74 -11.89 12.53
C LEU A 86 4.40 -10.79 11.71
N TRP A 87 3.60 -10.06 10.91
CA TRP A 87 4.06 -8.91 10.13
C TRP A 87 4.82 -7.91 10.99
N ARG A 88 4.20 -7.47 12.07
CA ARG A 88 4.80 -6.50 12.99
C ARG A 88 6.13 -6.99 13.58
N LYS A 89 6.17 -8.24 14.05
CA LYS A 89 7.36 -8.87 14.58
C LYS A 89 8.53 -8.86 13.58
N VAL A 90 8.27 -9.28 12.34
CA VAL A 90 9.32 -9.36 11.30
C VAL A 90 9.79 -7.97 10.87
N VAL A 91 8.87 -7.01 10.76
CA VAL A 91 9.22 -5.61 10.44
C VAL A 91 10.10 -5.01 11.55
N GLU A 92 9.80 -5.27 12.82
CA GLU A 92 10.64 -4.84 13.96
C GLU A 92 12.04 -5.49 13.93
N GLU A 93 12.14 -6.75 13.50
CA GLU A 93 13.42 -7.41 13.31
C GLU A 93 14.26 -6.74 12.22
N VAL A 94 13.64 -6.44 11.06
CA VAL A 94 14.32 -5.76 9.95
C VAL A 94 14.73 -4.35 10.34
N ALA A 95 13.92 -3.63 11.11
CA ALA A 95 14.22 -2.26 11.54
C ALA A 95 15.54 -2.15 12.33
N LYS A 96 15.98 -3.22 13.01
CA LYS A 96 17.26 -3.23 13.74
C LYS A 96 18.46 -3.02 12.83
N ASP A 97 18.37 -3.39 11.56
CA ASP A 97 19.42 -3.18 10.56
C ASP A 97 19.45 -1.73 10.02
N TYR A 98 18.42 -0.91 10.35
CA TYR A 98 18.25 0.46 9.87
C TYR A 98 18.06 1.47 11.01
N PRO A 99 19.05 1.65 11.87
CA PRO A 99 18.92 2.47 13.09
C PRO A 99 18.63 3.95 12.83
N GLU A 100 18.84 4.43 11.60
CA GLU A 100 18.54 5.80 11.20
C GLU A 100 17.07 6.00 10.77
N VAL A 101 16.32 4.93 10.58
CA VAL A 101 14.91 4.99 10.13
C VAL A 101 13.98 4.88 11.32
N THR A 102 13.11 5.84 11.47
CA THR A 102 12.03 5.78 12.46
C THR A 102 10.94 4.81 11.99
N LEU A 103 10.67 3.77 12.78
CA LEU A 103 9.56 2.85 12.56
C LEU A 103 8.38 3.24 13.45
N GLU A 104 7.21 3.37 12.84
CA GLU A 104 5.91 3.47 13.55
C GLU A 104 4.99 2.35 13.07
N HIS A 105 4.18 1.80 13.98
CA HIS A 105 3.09 0.89 13.63
C HIS A 105 1.75 1.61 13.69
N MET A 106 0.91 1.38 12.70
CA MET A 106 -0.42 1.96 12.64
C MET A 106 -1.44 0.91 12.21
N LEU A 107 -2.59 0.87 12.87
CA LEU A 107 -3.70 0.03 12.42
C LEU A 107 -4.29 0.60 11.13
N VAL A 108 -4.69 -0.26 10.20
CA VAL A 108 -5.13 0.12 8.85
C VAL A 108 -6.30 1.09 8.85
N ASP A 109 -7.27 0.90 9.74
CA ASP A 109 -8.41 1.80 9.89
C ASP A 109 -7.99 3.21 10.35
N ASN A 110 -7.02 3.29 11.27
CA ASN A 110 -6.43 4.56 11.66
C ASN A 110 -5.61 5.17 10.52
N SER A 111 -4.87 4.35 9.77
CA SER A 111 -4.07 4.83 8.63
C SER A 111 -4.93 5.50 7.56
N ALA A 112 -6.09 4.93 7.23
CA ALA A 112 -7.06 5.52 6.32
C ALA A 112 -7.54 6.90 6.83
N MET A 113 -7.92 7.00 8.10
CA MET A 113 -8.30 8.30 8.69
C MET A 113 -7.15 9.33 8.66
N GLN A 114 -5.92 8.90 8.94
CA GLN A 114 -4.77 9.79 9.00
C GLN A 114 -4.31 10.24 7.62
N LEU A 115 -4.48 9.45 6.56
CA LEU A 115 -4.22 9.85 5.18
C LEU A 115 -5.05 11.08 4.79
N VAL A 116 -6.32 11.11 5.18
CA VAL A 116 -7.21 12.26 4.91
C VAL A 116 -6.92 13.43 5.85
N LYS A 117 -6.62 13.14 7.12
CA LYS A 117 -6.44 14.16 8.16
C LYS A 117 -5.11 14.90 8.07
N ASP A 118 -4.02 14.17 7.86
CA ASP A 118 -2.66 14.70 7.79
C ASP A 118 -1.74 13.78 6.94
N PRO A 119 -1.84 13.84 5.60
CA PRO A 119 -1.01 13.03 4.71
C PRO A 119 0.48 13.35 4.82
N LYS A 120 0.86 14.53 5.34
CA LYS A 120 2.25 14.97 5.47
C LYS A 120 3.03 14.17 6.51
N GLN A 121 2.36 13.53 7.47
CA GLN A 121 3.01 12.71 8.47
C GLN A 121 3.66 11.44 7.90
N PHE A 122 3.22 10.99 6.73
CA PHE A 122 3.71 9.78 6.08
C PHE A 122 4.88 10.06 5.15
N ASP A 123 5.91 9.21 5.20
CA ASP A 123 7.01 9.16 4.23
C ASP A 123 6.92 7.87 3.41
N VAL A 124 7.18 6.72 4.02
CA VAL A 124 7.00 5.40 3.41
C VAL A 124 5.95 4.64 4.23
N ILE A 125 4.85 4.27 3.60
CA ILE A 125 3.85 3.36 4.16
C ILE A 125 4.20 1.96 3.69
N LEU A 126 4.43 1.04 4.64
CA LEU A 126 4.69 -0.37 4.39
C LEU A 126 3.45 -1.18 4.74
N THR A 127 2.94 -1.98 3.82
CA THR A 127 1.67 -2.68 4.00
C THR A 127 1.62 -4.02 3.26
N GLU A 128 0.78 -4.93 3.79
CA GLU A 128 0.40 -6.16 3.10
C GLU A 128 -0.49 -5.86 1.86
N ASN A 129 -0.81 -6.90 1.08
CA ASN A 129 -1.42 -6.77 -0.23
C ASN A 129 -2.78 -6.04 -0.22
N MET A 130 -3.75 -6.53 0.54
CA MET A 130 -5.11 -5.99 0.52
C MET A 130 -5.18 -4.58 1.14
N PHE A 131 -4.49 -4.34 2.24
CA PHE A 131 -4.47 -3.01 2.86
C PHE A 131 -3.75 -2.00 1.95
N GLY A 132 -2.69 -2.44 1.26
CA GLY A 132 -1.97 -1.63 0.30
C GLY A 132 -2.81 -1.24 -0.91
N ASP A 133 -3.64 -2.16 -1.41
CA ASP A 133 -4.60 -1.90 -2.47
C ASP A 133 -5.55 -0.76 -2.09
N ILE A 134 -6.21 -0.90 -0.94
CA ILE A 134 -7.19 0.08 -0.47
C ILE A 134 -6.54 1.45 -0.20
N LEU A 135 -5.40 1.46 0.51
CA LEU A 135 -4.73 2.70 0.90
C LEU A 135 -4.09 3.42 -0.28
N SER A 136 -3.60 2.70 -1.31
CA SER A 136 -3.05 3.33 -2.50
C SER A 136 -4.13 4.01 -3.34
N ASP A 137 -5.31 3.42 -3.43
CA ASP A 137 -6.45 4.03 -4.12
C ASP A 137 -6.95 5.27 -3.36
N GLU A 138 -7.06 5.20 -2.04
CA GLU A 138 -7.38 6.37 -1.21
C GLU A 138 -6.35 7.49 -1.39
N ALA A 139 -5.06 7.16 -1.34
CA ALA A 139 -3.98 8.14 -1.52
C ALA A 139 -4.00 8.77 -2.92
N SER A 140 -4.39 8.02 -3.96
CA SER A 140 -4.54 8.54 -5.32
C SER A 140 -5.59 9.65 -5.39
N MET A 141 -6.70 9.47 -4.71
CA MET A 141 -7.78 10.46 -4.64
C MET A 141 -7.36 11.70 -3.89
N ILE A 142 -6.54 11.56 -2.84
CA ILE A 142 -5.98 12.71 -2.10
C ILE A 142 -5.05 13.55 -2.98
N THR A 143 -4.31 12.94 -3.91
CA THR A 143 -3.46 13.66 -4.87
C THR A 143 -4.25 14.32 -6.00
N GLY A 144 -5.51 13.93 -6.17
CA GLY A 144 -6.48 14.55 -7.06
C GLY A 144 -6.85 13.75 -8.31
N SER A 145 -6.14 12.69 -8.67
CA SER A 145 -6.50 11.80 -9.78
C SER A 145 -5.66 10.53 -9.83
N ILE A 146 -6.34 9.39 -9.96
CA ILE A 146 -5.70 8.10 -10.24
C ILE A 146 -4.92 8.12 -11.58
N GLY A 147 -5.36 8.92 -12.55
CA GLY A 147 -4.70 9.09 -13.85
C GLY A 147 -3.34 9.81 -13.78
N MET A 148 -2.87 10.16 -12.57
CA MET A 148 -1.55 10.76 -12.33
C MET A 148 -0.67 9.88 -11.43
N LEU A 149 -1.17 8.73 -10.96
CA LEU A 149 -0.48 7.87 -10.03
C LEU A 149 0.44 6.87 -10.78
N ALA A 150 1.73 7.09 -10.69
CA ALA A 150 2.75 6.15 -11.14
C ALA A 150 2.81 4.92 -10.24
N SER A 151 3.05 3.75 -10.82
CA SER A 151 3.20 2.49 -10.08
C SER A 151 4.30 1.63 -10.68
N ALA A 152 4.94 0.82 -9.84
CA ALA A 152 5.96 -0.14 -10.26
C ALA A 152 5.90 -1.40 -9.41
N SER A 153 5.89 -2.56 -10.07
CA SER A 153 6.05 -3.87 -9.44
C SER A 153 7.50 -4.32 -9.64
N LEU A 154 8.26 -4.36 -8.55
CA LEU A 154 9.71 -4.62 -8.59
C LEU A 154 10.03 -5.98 -7.99
N ASN A 155 10.92 -6.74 -8.66
CA ASN A 155 11.49 -7.94 -8.09
C ASN A 155 12.78 -7.64 -7.29
N GLU A 156 13.48 -8.69 -6.86
CA GLU A 156 14.75 -8.56 -6.11
C GLU A 156 15.95 -8.11 -6.98
N THR A 157 15.79 -8.09 -8.30
CA THR A 157 16.82 -7.67 -9.25
C THR A 157 16.58 -6.22 -9.72
N LYS A 158 17.05 -5.89 -10.93
CA LYS A 158 16.77 -4.61 -11.60
C LYS A 158 15.52 -4.67 -12.50
N PHE A 159 14.86 -5.82 -12.58
CA PHE A 159 13.66 -5.97 -13.41
C PHE A 159 12.45 -5.40 -12.68
N GLY A 160 11.62 -4.67 -13.40
CA GLY A 160 10.37 -4.10 -12.91
C GLY A 160 9.30 -4.11 -14.00
N LEU A 161 8.06 -4.20 -13.58
CA LEU A 161 6.88 -3.95 -14.38
C LEU A 161 6.35 -2.57 -13.99
N TYR A 162 6.25 -1.69 -14.97
CA TYR A 162 5.86 -0.30 -14.80
C TYR A 162 4.52 -0.08 -15.49
N GLU A 163 3.53 0.34 -14.73
CA GLU A 163 2.18 0.56 -15.24
C GLU A 163 1.47 1.64 -14.41
N PRO A 164 0.48 2.35 -14.98
CA PRO A 164 -0.34 3.27 -14.20
C PRO A 164 -1.17 2.48 -13.18
N SER A 165 -1.36 3.04 -12.01
CA SER A 165 -2.35 2.51 -11.06
C SER A 165 -3.75 2.77 -11.59
N GLY A 166 -4.59 1.73 -11.63
CA GLY A 166 -5.99 1.87 -12.08
C GLY A 166 -6.52 0.63 -12.80
N GLY A 167 -7.79 0.69 -13.16
CA GLY A 167 -8.47 -0.36 -13.92
C GLY A 167 -8.42 -0.13 -15.43
N SER A 168 -8.99 -1.07 -16.20
CA SER A 168 -9.01 -1.03 -17.67
C SER A 168 -9.97 0.01 -18.27
N ALA A 169 -10.88 0.58 -17.48
CA ALA A 169 -11.85 1.62 -17.85
C ALA A 169 -12.48 1.40 -19.25
N PRO A 170 -13.18 0.28 -19.49
CA PRO A 170 -13.69 -0.08 -20.83
C PRO A 170 -14.71 0.93 -21.37
N ASP A 171 -15.34 1.70 -20.50
CA ASP A 171 -16.32 2.74 -20.83
C ASP A 171 -15.72 3.95 -21.56
N ILE A 172 -14.41 4.18 -21.43
CA ILE A 172 -13.69 5.26 -22.13
C ILE A 172 -12.78 4.75 -23.26
N ALA A 173 -12.73 3.45 -23.51
CA ALA A 173 -11.91 2.87 -24.56
C ALA A 173 -12.28 3.45 -25.93
N GLY A 174 -11.29 3.89 -26.73
CA GLY A 174 -11.48 4.48 -28.06
C GLY A 174 -11.99 5.92 -28.07
N LYS A 175 -12.16 6.57 -26.90
CA LYS A 175 -12.62 7.97 -26.80
C LYS A 175 -11.50 9.00 -26.72
N ASP A 176 -10.25 8.57 -26.60
CA ASP A 176 -9.04 9.43 -26.53
C ASP A 176 -9.10 10.47 -25.38
N ILE A 177 -9.73 10.12 -24.25
CA ILE A 177 -9.91 11.02 -23.10
C ILE A 177 -9.12 10.58 -21.86
N ALA A 178 -8.44 9.43 -21.92
CA ALA A 178 -7.62 8.94 -20.80
C ALA A 178 -6.41 9.86 -20.57
N ASN A 179 -6.11 10.15 -19.30
CA ASN A 179 -4.90 10.90 -18.94
C ASN A 179 -3.67 9.99 -19.02
N PRO A 180 -2.67 10.26 -19.88
CA PRO A 180 -1.50 9.41 -20.04
C PRO A 180 -0.41 9.64 -19.00
N LEU A 181 -0.53 10.62 -18.11
CA LEU A 181 0.54 11.03 -17.19
C LEU A 181 0.98 9.91 -16.26
N ALA A 182 0.05 9.11 -15.73
CA ALA A 182 0.41 7.99 -14.86
C ALA A 182 1.32 6.98 -15.59
N THR A 183 1.00 6.64 -16.85
CA THR A 183 1.83 5.74 -17.68
C THR A 183 3.21 6.33 -17.97
N ILE A 184 3.28 7.64 -18.24
CA ILE A 184 4.56 8.33 -18.57
C ILE A 184 5.46 8.42 -17.33
N LEU A 185 4.87 8.55 -16.13
CA LEU A 185 5.60 8.70 -14.87
C LEU A 185 6.01 7.35 -14.26
N SER A 186 5.36 6.24 -14.65
CA SER A 186 5.73 4.89 -14.22
C SER A 186 6.99 4.44 -14.93
#